data_57b45fcf5612886a2cfe8a6d4f6d1b85
#
_entry.id   57b45fcf5612886a2cfe8a6d4f6d1b85
#
_cell.length_a   1.000
_cell.length_b   1.000
_cell.length_c   1.000
_cell.angle_alpha   90.00
_cell.angle_beta   90.00
_cell.angle_gamma   90.00
#
_symmetry.space_group_name_H-M   'P 1'
#
loop_
_entity.id
_entity.type
_entity.pdbx_description
1 polymer ?
#
loop_
_entity_poly.entity_id
_entity_poly.type
_entity_poly.pdbx_seq_one_letter_code
_entity_poly.pdbx_strand_id
1 'polypeptide(L)'
;SAALLDACDKLGMLVMEESFDMWTQTKRTFDYSLVFADNWEKDLQDIVRKDFNHPCVFMYSVGNEIKELHTPDGARWSRMLTEKIRSLDSTRYVTNAINGMISIMGANVLPVVMKEMGMTVPEKTPGGGINDTMTALMGAMNYLSSHPKVEEGLKESYGTLDLIGLNYMRDVYDQ
;
A
#
# COMPACT_ATOMS: atom_id res chain seq x y z
N SER A 1 18.66 -4.25 6.00
CA SER A 1 19.67 -4.96 6.82
C SER A 1 20.29 -3.98 7.82
N ALA A 2 20.80 -4.46 8.97
CA ALA A 2 21.45 -3.60 9.96
C ALA A 2 22.61 -2.79 9.36
N ALA A 3 23.47 -3.43 8.54
CA ALA A 3 24.59 -2.74 7.88
C ALA A 3 24.15 -1.55 6.99
N LEU A 4 22.99 -1.64 6.34
CA LEU A 4 22.42 -0.53 5.58
C LEU A 4 22.00 0.61 6.53
N LEU A 5 21.32 0.28 7.62
CA LEU A 5 20.87 1.27 8.59
C LEU A 5 22.05 1.97 9.28
N ASP A 6 23.11 1.19 9.66
CA ASP A 6 24.38 1.75 10.17
C ASP A 6 25.00 2.77 9.20
N ALA A 7 24.94 2.49 7.89
CA ALA A 7 25.45 3.41 6.87
C ALA A 7 24.56 4.65 6.75
N CYS A 8 23.23 4.49 6.77
CA CYS A 8 22.27 5.59 6.73
C CYS A 8 22.43 6.51 7.95
N ASP A 9 22.57 5.94 9.15
CA ASP A 9 22.82 6.71 10.38
C ASP A 9 24.07 7.56 10.26
N LYS A 10 25.17 7.00 9.74
CA LYS A 10 26.44 7.72 9.56
C LYS A 10 26.38 8.82 8.50
N LEU A 11 25.57 8.62 7.47
CA LEU A 11 25.46 9.55 6.33
C LEU A 11 24.33 10.58 6.50
N GLY A 12 23.50 10.45 7.55
CA GLY A 12 22.34 11.30 7.75
C GLY A 12 21.21 11.04 6.73
N MET A 13 21.13 9.83 6.19
CA MET A 13 20.08 9.41 5.25
C MET A 13 18.84 8.98 6.01
N LEU A 14 17.68 9.53 5.67
CA LEU A 14 16.41 9.10 6.23
C LEU A 14 15.92 7.81 5.56
N VAL A 15 15.36 6.91 6.35
CA VAL A 15 14.85 5.60 5.91
C VAL A 15 13.39 5.47 6.33
N MET A 16 12.51 5.18 5.36
CA MET A 16 11.19 4.62 5.60
C MET A 16 11.29 3.10 5.44
N GLU A 17 11.07 2.38 6.51
CA GLU A 17 11.09 0.90 6.45
C GLU A 17 9.71 0.39 6.08
N GLU A 18 9.63 -0.38 4.99
CA GLU A 18 8.37 -0.95 4.50
C GLU A 18 8.32 -2.46 4.72
N SER A 19 7.21 -2.95 5.31
CA SER A 19 7.12 -4.32 5.80
C SER A 19 6.55 -5.29 4.77
N PHE A 20 5.44 -4.96 4.11
CA PHE A 20 4.69 -5.92 3.29
C PHE A 20 4.34 -5.39 1.92
N ASP A 21 4.54 -6.21 0.87
CA ASP A 21 4.06 -5.92 -0.49
C ASP A 21 2.65 -6.47 -0.75
N MET A 22 2.16 -7.36 0.08
CA MET A 22 0.78 -7.90 0.09
C MET A 22 0.39 -8.31 1.50
N TRP A 23 -0.92 -8.35 1.74
CA TRP A 23 -1.48 -8.94 2.97
C TRP A 23 -2.14 -10.27 2.66
N THR A 24 -3.47 -10.36 2.76
CA THR A 24 -4.21 -11.62 2.55
C THR A 24 -4.58 -11.86 1.09
N GLN A 25 -4.64 -10.81 0.25
CA GLN A 25 -4.91 -10.97 -1.17
C GLN A 25 -3.62 -11.08 -1.98
N THR A 26 -3.51 -12.17 -2.73
CA THR A 26 -2.35 -12.46 -3.57
C THR A 26 -2.17 -11.43 -4.70
N LYS A 27 -0.95 -11.01 -4.96
CA LYS A 27 -0.56 -10.28 -6.17
C LYS A 27 0.00 -11.22 -7.24
N ARG A 28 0.64 -12.30 -6.83
CA ARG A 28 1.26 -13.31 -7.70
C ARG A 28 1.05 -14.71 -7.15
N THR A 29 1.12 -15.71 -8.01
CA THR A 29 1.08 -17.12 -7.59
C THR A 29 2.21 -17.42 -6.59
N PHE A 30 1.88 -18.06 -5.47
CA PHE A 30 2.80 -18.44 -4.39
C PHE A 30 3.54 -17.25 -3.72
N ASP A 31 2.90 -16.10 -3.60
CA ASP A 31 3.45 -14.98 -2.85
C ASP A 31 3.21 -15.08 -1.33
N TYR A 32 3.69 -14.07 -0.60
CA TYR A 32 3.67 -14.05 0.85
C TYR A 32 2.25 -14.06 1.46
N SER A 33 1.20 -13.73 0.69
CA SER A 33 -0.19 -13.74 1.16
C SER A 33 -0.62 -15.10 1.73
N LEU A 34 0.00 -16.19 1.27
CA LEU A 34 -0.29 -17.56 1.74
C LEU A 34 0.04 -17.78 3.22
N VAL A 35 0.99 -17.03 3.76
CA VAL A 35 1.49 -17.19 5.12
C VAL A 35 1.40 -15.90 5.94
N PHE A 36 0.94 -14.82 5.34
CA PHE A 36 0.86 -13.50 5.97
C PHE A 36 0.08 -13.54 7.29
N ALA A 37 -1.12 -14.13 7.28
CA ALA A 37 -2.00 -14.14 8.45
C ALA A 37 -1.37 -14.82 9.68
N ASP A 38 -0.47 -15.78 9.47
CA ASP A 38 0.19 -16.53 10.54
C ASP A 38 1.49 -15.88 11.02
N ASN A 39 2.10 -14.99 10.21
CA ASN A 39 3.46 -14.49 10.47
C ASN A 39 3.55 -12.97 10.67
N TRP A 40 2.56 -12.17 10.25
CA TRP A 40 2.63 -10.71 10.24
C TRP A 40 3.06 -10.09 11.57
N GLU A 41 2.60 -10.65 12.67
CA GLU A 41 2.89 -10.11 14.01
C GLU A 41 4.37 -10.28 14.38
N LYS A 42 4.89 -11.46 14.10
CA LYS A 42 6.31 -11.78 14.33
C LYS A 42 7.21 -10.96 13.42
N ASP A 43 6.82 -10.79 12.16
CA ASP A 43 7.60 -10.03 11.19
C ASP A 43 7.70 -8.55 11.60
N LEU A 44 6.58 -7.93 12.02
CA LEU A 44 6.61 -6.56 12.53
C LEU A 44 7.46 -6.43 13.80
N GLN A 45 7.40 -7.43 14.70
CA GLN A 45 8.26 -7.43 15.88
C GLN A 45 9.76 -7.50 15.51
N ASP A 46 10.10 -8.33 14.54
CA ASP A 46 11.50 -8.48 14.10
C ASP A 46 11.99 -7.23 13.35
N ILE A 47 11.13 -6.60 12.53
CA ILE A 47 11.42 -5.34 11.85
C ILE A 47 11.69 -4.24 12.88
N VAL A 48 10.73 -3.98 13.77
CA VAL A 48 10.86 -2.91 14.76
C VAL A 48 12.04 -3.15 15.68
N ARG A 49 12.29 -4.39 16.13
CA ARG A 49 13.46 -4.73 16.95
C ARG A 49 14.78 -4.41 16.25
N LYS A 50 14.86 -4.69 14.95
CA LYS A 50 16.03 -4.37 14.12
C LYS A 50 16.24 -2.85 14.03
N ASP A 51 15.16 -2.08 13.92
CA ASP A 51 15.20 -0.67 13.55
C ASP A 51 15.22 0.29 14.74
N PHE A 52 14.76 -0.14 15.89
CA PHE A 52 14.46 0.69 17.06
C PHE A 52 15.59 1.64 17.44
N ASN A 53 16.84 1.17 17.39
CA ASN A 53 18.02 1.95 17.76
C ASN A 53 18.69 2.67 16.57
N HIS A 54 18.02 2.72 15.39
CA HIS A 54 18.53 3.43 14.22
C HIS A 54 17.80 4.75 14.04
N PRO A 55 18.43 5.90 14.37
CA PRO A 55 17.79 7.22 14.22
C PRO A 55 17.49 7.59 12.76
N CYS A 56 18.11 6.96 11.78
CA CYS A 56 17.78 7.15 10.37
C CYS A 56 16.38 6.66 10.02
N VAL A 57 15.83 5.65 10.72
CA VAL A 57 14.46 5.19 10.49
C VAL A 57 13.48 6.17 11.12
N PHE A 58 12.75 6.90 10.30
CA PHE A 58 11.83 7.93 10.79
C PHE A 58 10.35 7.54 10.66
N MET A 59 10.05 6.50 9.88
CA MET A 59 8.68 6.07 9.55
C MET A 59 8.65 4.58 9.20
N TYR A 60 7.54 3.93 9.51
CA TYR A 60 7.21 2.56 9.08
C TYR A 60 6.07 2.58 8.07
N SER A 61 6.22 1.86 6.97
CA SER A 61 5.13 1.57 6.03
C SER A 61 4.61 0.14 6.25
N VAL A 62 3.31 0.00 6.49
CA VAL A 62 2.68 -1.30 6.75
C VAL A 62 2.30 -2.05 5.49
N GLY A 63 2.43 -1.42 4.31
CA GLY A 63 2.11 -2.09 3.06
C GLY A 63 2.40 -1.25 1.82
N ASN A 64 2.65 -1.93 0.72
CA ASN A 64 2.81 -1.33 -0.59
C ASN A 64 1.68 -1.78 -1.52
N GLU A 65 0.87 -0.83 -2.00
CA GLU A 65 -0.16 -1.05 -3.03
C GLU A 65 -1.10 -2.24 -2.71
N ILE A 66 -1.59 -2.26 -1.48
CA ILE A 66 -2.40 -3.35 -0.94
C ILE A 66 -3.78 -3.38 -1.62
N LYS A 67 -4.15 -4.53 -2.17
CA LYS A 67 -5.39 -4.70 -2.93
C LYS A 67 -6.66 -4.56 -2.09
N GLU A 68 -6.63 -5.05 -0.86
CA GLU A 68 -7.79 -5.09 0.02
C GLU A 68 -8.11 -3.77 0.74
N LEU A 69 -7.28 -2.72 0.60
CA LEU A 69 -7.46 -1.46 1.35
C LEU A 69 -8.83 -0.80 1.17
N HIS A 70 -9.46 -0.98 0.01
CA HIS A 70 -10.80 -0.47 -0.30
C HIS A 70 -11.93 -1.36 0.27
N THR A 71 -11.63 -2.24 1.22
CA THR A 71 -12.59 -3.16 1.84
C THR A 71 -12.56 -3.04 3.36
N PRO A 72 -13.65 -3.41 4.07
CA PRO A 72 -13.65 -3.45 5.54
C PRO A 72 -12.56 -4.35 6.12
N ASP A 73 -12.26 -5.48 5.47
CA ASP A 73 -11.17 -6.37 5.89
C ASP A 73 -9.81 -5.70 5.74
N GLY A 74 -9.58 -4.96 4.65
CA GLY A 74 -8.36 -4.17 4.46
C GLY A 74 -8.20 -3.08 5.51
N ALA A 75 -9.26 -2.36 5.84
CA ALA A 75 -9.24 -1.37 6.91
C ALA A 75 -8.96 -2.00 8.29
N ARG A 76 -9.53 -3.18 8.55
CA ARG A 76 -9.23 -3.96 9.76
C ARG A 76 -7.75 -4.35 9.83
N TRP A 77 -7.18 -4.88 8.75
CA TRP A 77 -5.76 -5.22 8.69
C TRP A 77 -4.87 -3.98 8.86
N SER A 78 -5.18 -2.88 8.16
CA SER A 78 -4.45 -1.62 8.31
C SER A 78 -4.38 -1.19 9.77
N ARG A 79 -5.50 -1.25 10.48
CA ARG A 79 -5.59 -0.92 11.91
C ARG A 79 -4.73 -1.85 12.76
N MET A 80 -4.86 -3.16 12.58
CA MET A 80 -4.10 -4.16 13.36
C MET A 80 -2.59 -3.98 13.21
N LEU A 81 -2.12 -3.80 11.97
CA LEU A 81 -0.69 -3.60 11.67
C LEU A 81 -0.18 -2.30 12.29
N THR A 82 -0.92 -1.20 12.12
CA THR A 82 -0.56 0.11 12.66
C THR A 82 -0.52 0.10 14.19
N GLU A 83 -1.54 -0.46 14.84
CA GLU A 83 -1.59 -0.58 16.30
C GLU A 83 -0.46 -1.47 16.82
N LYS A 84 -0.11 -2.53 16.09
CA LYS A 84 1.03 -3.38 16.46
C LYS A 84 2.34 -2.62 16.43
N ILE A 85 2.63 -1.88 15.36
CA ILE A 85 3.83 -1.04 15.29
C ILE A 85 3.85 -0.04 16.44
N ARG A 86 2.75 0.71 16.65
CA ARG A 86 2.65 1.70 17.73
C ARG A 86 2.84 1.09 19.13
N SER A 87 2.44 -0.17 19.32
CA SER A 87 2.67 -0.89 20.58
C SER A 87 4.13 -1.24 20.82
N LEU A 88 4.92 -1.37 19.75
CA LEU A 88 6.34 -1.70 19.77
C LEU A 88 7.24 -0.45 19.76
N ASP A 89 6.80 0.57 19.02
CA ASP A 89 7.49 1.86 18.85
C ASP A 89 6.48 2.97 18.67
N SER A 90 6.30 3.78 19.71
CA SER A 90 5.39 4.94 19.70
C SER A 90 6.08 6.25 19.28
N THR A 91 7.34 6.19 18.85
CA THR A 91 8.14 7.38 18.54
C THR A 91 8.18 7.72 17.06
N ARG A 92 7.75 6.80 16.19
CA ARG A 92 7.79 6.93 14.73
C ARG A 92 6.40 6.90 14.13
N TYR A 93 6.24 7.59 13.01
CA TYR A 93 4.99 7.61 12.25
C TYR A 93 4.77 6.29 11.51
N VAL A 94 3.49 5.95 11.31
CA VAL A 94 3.08 4.79 10.52
C VAL A 94 2.31 5.26 9.29
N THR A 95 2.68 4.73 8.13
CA THR A 95 2.06 5.00 6.83
C THR A 95 1.77 3.70 6.08
N ASN A 96 1.17 3.86 4.90
CA ASN A 96 0.97 2.81 3.90
C ASN A 96 1.14 3.44 2.50
N ALA A 97 1.84 2.77 1.60
CA ALA A 97 2.01 3.21 0.22
C ALA A 97 0.78 2.80 -0.61
N ILE A 98 -0.19 3.70 -0.72
CA ILE A 98 -1.52 3.42 -1.26
C ILE A 98 -1.61 3.75 -2.74
N ASN A 99 -2.09 2.78 -3.53
CA ASN A 99 -2.45 2.95 -4.93
C ASN A 99 -3.97 2.82 -5.08
N GLY A 100 -4.65 3.92 -5.38
CA GLY A 100 -6.11 3.96 -5.50
C GLY A 100 -6.65 3.00 -6.55
N MET A 101 -5.99 2.90 -7.72
CA MET A 101 -6.41 1.97 -8.78
C MET A 101 -6.29 0.51 -8.33
N ILE A 102 -5.19 0.13 -7.70
CA ILE A 102 -4.97 -1.24 -7.21
C ILE A 102 -6.03 -1.59 -6.15
N SER A 103 -6.37 -0.66 -5.27
CA SER A 103 -7.38 -0.89 -4.22
C SER A 103 -8.78 -1.11 -4.80
N ILE A 104 -9.22 -0.32 -5.80
CA ILE A 104 -10.54 -0.54 -6.45
C ILE A 104 -10.57 -1.79 -7.33
N MET A 105 -9.42 -2.22 -7.88
CA MET A 105 -9.31 -3.52 -8.55
C MET A 105 -9.52 -4.67 -7.54
N GLY A 106 -8.87 -4.60 -6.39
CA GLY A 106 -8.99 -5.60 -5.32
C GLY A 106 -10.40 -5.70 -4.75
N ALA A 107 -11.12 -4.59 -4.68
CA ALA A 107 -12.51 -4.52 -4.22
C ALA A 107 -13.55 -4.79 -5.34
N ASN A 108 -13.12 -5.07 -6.57
CA ASN A 108 -13.99 -5.22 -7.75
C ASN A 108 -14.85 -3.98 -8.07
N VAL A 109 -14.39 -2.78 -7.69
CA VAL A 109 -15.08 -1.50 -7.92
C VAL A 109 -14.64 -0.85 -9.23
N LEU A 110 -13.49 -1.23 -9.78
CA LEU A 110 -12.93 -0.65 -11.00
C LEU A 110 -13.92 -0.58 -12.19
N PRO A 111 -14.73 -1.62 -12.52
CA PRO A 111 -15.68 -1.53 -13.63
C PRO A 111 -16.74 -0.45 -13.42
N VAL A 112 -17.15 -0.20 -12.17
CA VAL A 112 -18.13 0.84 -11.83
C VAL A 112 -17.52 2.21 -12.03
N VAL A 113 -16.31 2.44 -11.50
CA VAL A 113 -15.56 3.70 -11.65
C VAL A 113 -15.32 4.00 -13.13
N MET A 114 -14.83 3.04 -13.90
CA MET A 114 -14.60 3.22 -15.34
C MET A 114 -15.88 3.60 -16.09
N LYS A 115 -17.00 2.93 -15.79
CA LYS A 115 -18.30 3.24 -16.40
C LYS A 115 -18.75 4.66 -16.07
N GLU A 116 -18.64 5.10 -14.81
CA GLU A 116 -19.02 6.45 -14.38
C GLU A 116 -18.14 7.53 -15.02
N MET A 117 -16.86 7.21 -15.29
CA MET A 117 -15.92 8.08 -15.99
C MET A 117 -16.02 8.02 -17.53
N GLY A 118 -16.96 7.24 -18.09
CA GLY A 118 -17.13 7.09 -19.54
C GLY A 118 -15.99 6.31 -20.21
N MET A 119 -15.22 5.54 -19.43
CA MET A 119 -14.11 4.72 -19.92
C MET A 119 -14.59 3.30 -20.23
N THR A 120 -14.06 2.74 -21.30
CA THR A 120 -14.26 1.32 -21.62
C THR A 120 -13.08 0.50 -21.10
N VAL A 121 -13.39 -0.65 -20.50
CA VAL A 121 -12.33 -1.62 -20.18
C VAL A 121 -11.67 -2.02 -21.50
N PRO A 122 -10.34 -1.89 -21.65
CA PRO A 122 -9.67 -2.35 -22.87
C PRO A 122 -9.98 -3.83 -23.07
N GLU A 123 -10.58 -4.18 -24.21
CA GLU A 123 -10.68 -5.59 -24.58
C GLU A 123 -9.27 -6.16 -24.69
N LYS A 124 -9.08 -7.38 -24.18
CA LYS A 124 -7.81 -8.08 -24.35
C LYS A 124 -7.53 -8.18 -25.85
N THR A 125 -6.57 -7.41 -26.32
CA THR A 125 -6.15 -7.48 -27.73
C THR A 125 -5.71 -8.90 -28.01
N PRO A 126 -6.30 -9.63 -28.96
CA PRO A 126 -5.82 -10.95 -29.35
C PRO A 126 -4.32 -10.85 -29.72
N GLY A 127 -3.44 -11.53 -28.96
CA GLY A 127 -2.00 -11.44 -29.13
C GLY A 127 -1.29 -10.26 -28.44
N GLY A 128 -2.03 -9.35 -27.81
CA GLY A 128 -1.47 -8.28 -26.98
C GLY A 128 -0.96 -8.82 -25.65
N GLY A 129 0.24 -8.47 -25.26
CA GLY A 129 0.85 -8.84 -23.99
C GLY A 129 0.18 -8.12 -22.81
N ILE A 130 0.38 -8.64 -21.60
CA ILE A 130 -0.05 -8.00 -20.35
C ILE A 130 0.49 -6.56 -20.24
N ASN A 131 1.62 -6.27 -20.86
CA ASN A 131 2.26 -4.96 -20.89
C ASN A 131 1.42 -3.88 -21.62
N ASP A 132 0.71 -4.24 -22.70
CA ASP A 132 -0.12 -3.28 -23.46
C ASP A 132 -1.32 -2.84 -22.62
N THR A 133 -1.97 -3.78 -21.94
CA THR A 133 -3.06 -3.50 -21.02
C THR A 133 -2.57 -2.67 -19.82
N MET A 134 -1.42 -3.03 -19.25
CA MET A 134 -0.82 -2.28 -18.14
C MET A 134 -0.41 -0.87 -18.55
N THR A 135 0.15 -0.66 -19.73
CA THR A 135 0.52 0.67 -20.23
C THR A 135 -0.71 1.57 -20.38
N ALA A 136 -1.80 1.04 -20.93
CA ALA A 136 -3.07 1.77 -21.06
C ALA A 136 -3.67 2.12 -19.67
N LEU A 137 -3.63 1.18 -18.73
CA LEU A 137 -4.09 1.39 -17.36
C LEU A 137 -3.20 2.38 -16.59
N MET A 138 -1.89 2.35 -16.77
CA MET A 138 -0.97 3.30 -16.14
C MET A 138 -1.23 4.75 -16.60
N GLY A 139 -1.54 4.96 -17.87
CA GLY A 139 -1.93 6.28 -18.39
C GLY A 139 -3.21 6.84 -17.73
N ALA A 140 -4.14 5.96 -17.36
CA ALA A 140 -5.39 6.33 -16.69
C ALA A 140 -5.29 6.31 -15.15
N MET A 141 -4.21 5.84 -14.57
CA MET A 141 -4.08 5.54 -13.14
C MET A 141 -4.36 6.75 -12.25
N ASN A 142 -3.72 7.89 -12.53
CA ASN A 142 -3.97 9.12 -11.79
C ASN A 142 -5.45 9.52 -11.85
N TYR A 143 -6.03 9.50 -13.06
CA TYR A 143 -7.41 9.90 -13.30
C TYR A 143 -8.40 8.96 -12.59
N LEU A 144 -8.20 7.64 -12.68
CA LEU A 144 -9.04 6.66 -11.97
C LEU A 144 -8.90 6.80 -10.44
N SER A 145 -7.71 7.09 -9.95
CA SER A 145 -7.43 7.24 -8.52
C SER A 145 -8.04 8.50 -7.91
N SER A 146 -8.38 9.52 -8.71
CA SER A 146 -9.04 10.74 -8.24
C SER A 146 -10.58 10.63 -8.17
N HIS A 147 -11.15 9.48 -8.53
CA HIS A 147 -12.59 9.29 -8.47
C HIS A 147 -13.11 9.25 -7.02
N PRO A 148 -14.23 9.94 -6.66
CA PRO A 148 -14.73 10.01 -5.28
C PRO A 148 -14.95 8.66 -4.60
N LYS A 149 -15.35 7.63 -5.35
CA LYS A 149 -15.48 6.26 -4.79
C LYS A 149 -14.17 5.65 -4.32
N VAL A 150 -13.03 6.09 -4.85
CA VAL A 150 -11.71 5.64 -4.38
C VAL A 150 -11.46 6.20 -2.99
N GLU A 151 -11.65 7.50 -2.82
CA GLU A 151 -11.51 8.17 -1.52
C GLU A 151 -12.49 7.61 -0.49
N GLU A 152 -13.78 7.50 -0.84
CA GLU A 152 -14.83 6.95 0.03
C GLU A 152 -14.47 5.56 0.57
N GLY A 153 -14.01 4.66 -0.31
CA GLY A 153 -13.66 3.29 0.10
C GLY A 153 -12.34 3.18 0.87
N LEU A 154 -11.43 4.13 0.70
CA LEU A 154 -10.16 4.18 1.42
C LEU A 154 -10.23 4.93 2.76
N LYS A 155 -11.30 5.69 2.99
CA LYS A 155 -11.45 6.59 4.16
C LYS A 155 -11.21 5.89 5.49
N GLU A 156 -11.73 4.68 5.66
CA GLU A 156 -11.53 3.91 6.90
C GLU A 156 -10.07 3.49 7.06
N SER A 157 -9.42 3.06 6.00
CA SER A 157 -7.99 2.72 5.99
C SER A 157 -7.11 3.94 6.27
N TYR A 158 -7.43 5.09 5.68
CA TYR A 158 -6.74 6.36 5.95
C TYR A 158 -6.78 6.74 7.43
N GLY A 159 -7.94 6.56 8.07
CA GLY A 159 -8.12 6.87 9.50
C GLY A 159 -7.28 6.03 10.45
N THR A 160 -6.60 5.00 9.99
CA THR A 160 -5.71 4.17 10.81
C THR A 160 -4.27 4.69 10.84
N LEU A 161 -3.86 5.49 9.87
CA LEU A 161 -2.50 5.92 9.61
C LEU A 161 -2.20 7.28 10.24
N ASP A 162 -0.92 7.56 10.51
CA ASP A 162 -0.45 8.89 10.91
C ASP A 162 -0.24 9.80 9.71
N LEU A 163 0.21 9.22 8.60
CA LEU A 163 0.42 9.87 7.30
C LEU A 163 -0.10 8.95 6.19
N ILE A 164 -0.65 9.54 5.15
CA ILE A 164 -1.13 8.82 3.97
C ILE A 164 -0.05 8.89 2.90
N GLY A 165 0.54 7.73 2.57
CA GLY A 165 1.45 7.59 1.43
C GLY A 165 0.67 7.32 0.15
N LEU A 166 0.89 8.12 -0.90
CA LEU A 166 0.17 8.00 -2.17
C LEU A 166 1.10 7.59 -3.30
N ASN A 167 0.87 6.39 -3.86
CA ASN A 167 1.57 5.89 -5.04
C ASN A 167 0.75 6.19 -6.30
N TYR A 168 1.36 6.91 -7.27
CA TYR A 168 0.74 7.22 -8.58
C TYR A 168 -0.61 7.96 -8.48
N MET A 169 -0.81 8.76 -7.41
CA MET A 169 -2.04 9.50 -7.13
C MET A 169 -1.77 11.02 -7.05
N ARG A 170 -0.91 11.54 -7.93
CA ARG A 170 -0.49 12.95 -7.91
C ARG A 170 -1.67 13.93 -7.95
N ASP A 171 -2.71 13.59 -8.71
CA ASP A 171 -3.84 14.50 -8.95
C ASP A 171 -4.80 14.64 -7.75
N VAL A 172 -4.54 13.91 -6.64
CA VAL A 172 -5.32 14.03 -5.40
C VAL A 172 -4.59 14.82 -4.29
N TYR A 173 -3.38 15.33 -4.54
CA TYR A 173 -2.64 16.07 -3.51
C TYR A 173 -3.29 17.41 -3.12
N ASP A 174 -4.10 17.97 -3.99
CA ASP A 174 -4.74 19.27 -3.79
C ASP A 174 -6.23 19.16 -3.39
N GLN A 175 -6.71 17.96 -3.03
CA GLN A 175 -8.09 17.67 -2.61
C GLN A 175 -8.18 17.54 -1.06
#